data_2abe0ad0fd795b8de1410e1a12824bf2
#
_entry.id   2abe0ad0fd795b8de1410e1a12824bf2
#
_cell.length_a   1.000
_cell.length_b   1.000
_cell.length_c   1.000
_cell.angle_alpha   90.00
_cell.angle_beta   90.00
_cell.angle_gamma   90.00
#
_symmetry.space_group_name_H-M   'P 1'
#
loop_
_entity.id
_entity.type
_entity.pdbx_description
1 polymer ?
#
loop_
_entity_poly.entity_id
_entity_poly.type
_entity_poly.pdbx_seq_one_letter_code
_entity_poly.pdbx_strand_id
1 'polypeptide(L)' 'MIMTLQAGDKLMSVTDVSEMLGIPVHTLYRWRYMGDGPVGYRVGRHVRYRREAVEAWLEQRADQR' A
#
# COMPACT_ATOMS: atom_id res chain seq x y z
N MET A 1 25.02 11.58 -6.33
CA MET A 1 23.95 12.36 -5.80
C MET A 1 23.10 11.54 -4.84
N ILE A 2 22.79 12.10 -3.76
CA ILE A 2 22.07 11.37 -2.74
C ILE A 2 20.61 11.67 -2.75
N MET A 3 19.85 10.61 -2.75
CA MET A 3 18.43 10.73 -2.61
C MET A 3 18.09 10.75 -1.16
N THR A 4 17.57 11.83 -0.70
CA THR A 4 17.14 11.93 0.68
C THR A 4 15.66 11.63 0.74
N LEU A 5 15.30 10.63 1.50
CA LEU A 5 13.90 10.30 1.67
C LEU A 5 13.23 11.36 2.52
N GLN A 6 12.13 11.86 2.03
CA GLN A 6 11.30 12.77 2.79
C GLN A 6 10.34 11.93 3.63
N ALA A 7 9.74 12.56 4.62
CA ALA A 7 8.76 11.84 5.43
C ALA A 7 7.67 11.25 4.56
N GLY A 8 7.26 11.97 3.53
CA GLY A 8 6.21 11.49 2.66
C GLY A 8 6.64 10.38 1.71
N ASP A 9 7.95 10.14 1.63
CA ASP A 9 8.48 9.11 0.74
C ASP A 9 8.69 7.78 1.44
N LYS A 10 8.43 7.71 2.70
CA LYS A 10 8.61 6.45 3.43
C LYS A 10 7.62 5.43 2.94
N LEU A 11 8.06 4.20 2.90
CA LEU A 11 7.16 3.11 2.57
C LEU A 11 6.17 2.92 3.70
N MET A 12 4.99 2.48 3.34
CA MET A 12 3.93 2.26 4.30
C MET A 12 3.91 0.80 4.73
N SER A 13 3.64 0.58 6.00
CA SER A 13 3.45 -0.78 6.48
C SER A 13 2.03 -1.24 6.14
N VAL A 14 1.77 -2.53 6.33
CA VAL A 14 0.42 -3.05 6.16
C VAL A 14 -0.55 -2.34 7.09
N THR A 15 -0.12 -2.07 8.30
CA THR A 15 -0.96 -1.36 9.27
C THR A 15 -1.28 0.05 8.77
N ASP A 16 -0.27 0.72 8.21
CA ASP A 16 -0.48 2.06 7.67
C ASP A 16 -1.53 2.05 6.57
N VAL A 17 -1.42 1.09 5.67
CA VAL A 17 -2.37 0.99 4.56
C VAL A 17 -3.75 0.63 5.08
N SER A 18 -3.80 -0.25 6.07
CA SER A 18 -5.04 -0.62 6.71
C SER A 18 -5.76 0.61 7.25
N GLU A 19 -5.03 1.47 7.91
CA GLU A 19 -5.61 2.68 8.48
C GLU A 19 -6.02 3.66 7.39
N MET A 20 -5.20 3.79 6.38
CA MET A 20 -5.49 4.71 5.30
C MET A 20 -6.75 4.31 4.55
N LEU A 21 -6.92 3.03 4.29
CA LEU A 21 -8.05 2.55 3.52
C LEU A 21 -9.26 2.19 4.38
N GLY A 22 -9.08 2.09 5.68
CA GLY A 22 -10.15 1.64 6.56
C GLY A 22 -10.49 0.17 6.34
N ILE A 23 -9.48 -0.63 5.99
CA ILE A 23 -9.65 -2.04 5.66
C ILE A 23 -8.84 -2.85 6.67
N PRO A 24 -9.37 -3.96 7.20
CA PRO A 24 -8.61 -4.77 8.16
C PRO A 24 -7.32 -5.32 7.56
N VAL A 25 -6.32 -5.46 8.41
CA VAL A 25 -5.02 -5.97 7.97
C VAL A 25 -5.13 -7.33 7.31
N HIS A 26 -5.96 -8.22 7.88
CA HIS A 26 -6.06 -9.56 7.30
C HIS A 26 -6.65 -9.53 5.89
N THR A 27 -7.46 -8.52 5.59
CA THR A 27 -8.01 -8.38 4.24
C THR A 27 -6.90 -8.01 3.27
N LEU A 28 -5.97 -7.15 3.71
CA LEU A 28 -4.85 -6.78 2.86
C LEU A 28 -3.95 -7.96 2.56
N TYR A 29 -3.70 -8.80 3.56
CA TYR A 29 -2.91 -10.01 3.33
C TYR A 29 -3.62 -10.95 2.38
N ARG A 30 -4.91 -11.08 2.52
CA ARG A 30 -5.70 -11.94 1.66
C ARG A 30 -5.64 -11.43 0.22
N TRP A 31 -5.80 -10.13 0.01
CA TRP A 31 -5.70 -9.55 -1.32
C TRP A 31 -4.33 -9.83 -1.92
N ARG A 32 -3.32 -9.68 -1.11
CA ARG A 32 -1.96 -9.91 -1.59
C ARG A 32 -1.78 -11.35 -2.04
N TYR A 33 -2.34 -12.27 -1.28
CA TYR A 33 -2.29 -13.68 -1.63
C TYR A 33 -3.02 -13.96 -2.94
N MET A 34 -4.10 -13.24 -3.18
CA MET A 34 -4.94 -13.46 -4.36
C MET A 34 -4.53 -12.61 -5.55
N GLY A 35 -3.52 -11.78 -5.41
CA GLY A 35 -3.12 -10.88 -6.47
C GLY A 35 -3.98 -9.65 -6.60
N ASP A 36 -4.71 -9.31 -5.56
CA ASP A 36 -5.58 -8.15 -5.52
C ASP A 36 -4.96 -7.04 -4.70
N GLY A 37 -5.64 -5.89 -4.68
CA GLY A 37 -5.25 -4.78 -3.85
C GLY A 37 -4.10 -3.99 -4.43
N PRO A 38 -3.60 -3.02 -3.68
CA PRO A 38 -2.47 -2.22 -4.14
C PRO A 38 -1.21 -3.07 -4.24
N VAL A 39 -0.29 -2.63 -5.09
CA VAL A 39 0.97 -3.32 -5.26
C VAL A 39 1.77 -3.23 -3.97
N GLY A 40 2.17 -4.37 -3.45
CA GLY A 40 3.00 -4.44 -2.26
C GLY A 40 4.36 -5.02 -2.59
N TYR A 41 5.34 -4.68 -1.78
CA TYR A 41 6.70 -5.14 -1.97
C TYR A 41 7.14 -5.95 -0.76
N ARG A 42 7.87 -7.00 -1.02
CA ARG A 42 8.43 -7.79 0.06
C ARG A 42 9.84 -7.30 0.32
N VAL A 43 10.04 -6.75 1.49
CA VAL A 43 11.35 -6.23 1.89
C VAL A 43 11.81 -7.07 3.06
N GLY A 44 12.68 -8.03 2.78
CA GLY A 44 13.05 -9.02 3.79
C GLY A 44 11.84 -9.87 4.12
N ARG A 45 11.44 -9.86 5.39
CA ARG A 45 10.23 -10.56 5.81
C ARG A 45 9.07 -9.62 6.03
N HIS A 46 9.21 -8.38 5.59
CA HIS A 46 8.17 -7.38 5.80
C HIS A 46 7.50 -7.06 4.49
N VAL A 47 6.25 -6.64 4.57
CA VAL A 47 5.50 -6.17 3.42
C VAL A 47 5.40 -4.66 3.52
N ARG A 48 5.73 -3.98 2.44
CA ARG A 48 5.69 -2.53 2.39
C ARG A 48 4.99 -2.08 1.13
N TYR A 49 4.42 -0.89 1.20
CA TYR A 49 3.68 -0.32 0.08
C TYR A 49 4.19 1.09 -0.18
N ARG A 50 4.18 1.48 -1.44
CA ARG A 50 4.43 2.88 -1.77
C ARG A 50 3.12 3.63 -1.70
N ARG A 51 3.16 4.82 -1.10
CA ARG A 51 1.95 5.62 -0.99
C ARG A 51 1.35 5.88 -2.37
N GLU A 52 2.20 6.20 -3.36
CA GLU A 52 1.72 6.46 -4.70
C GLU A 52 1.00 5.26 -5.30
N ALA A 53 1.51 4.07 -5.01
CA ALA A 53 0.90 2.86 -5.54
C ALA A 53 -0.48 2.65 -4.92
N VAL A 54 -0.59 2.91 -3.63
CA VAL A 54 -1.88 2.77 -2.95
C VAL A 54 -2.87 3.79 -3.51
N GLU A 55 -2.42 5.01 -3.69
CA GLU A 55 -3.28 6.06 -4.22
C GLU A 55 -3.72 5.76 -5.65
N ALA A 56 -2.79 5.28 -6.47
CA ALA A 56 -3.12 4.94 -7.85
C ALA A 56 -4.14 3.80 -7.91
N TRP A 57 -3.95 2.80 -7.06
CA TRP A 57 -4.90 1.70 -6.99
C TRP A 57 -6.27 2.20 -6.58
N LEU A 58 -6.30 3.10 -5.61
CA LEU A 58 -7.55 3.65 -5.11
C LEU A 58 -8.27 4.44 -6.21
N GLU A 59 -7.51 5.20 -7.00
CA GLU A 59 -8.09 5.96 -8.10
C GLU A 59 -8.75 5.04 -9.12
N GLN A 60 -8.14 3.90 -9.37
CA GLN A 60 -8.70 2.96 -10.33
C GLN A 60 -10.00 2.36 -9.84
N ARG A 61 -10.26 2.46 -8.56
CA ARG A 61 -11.47 1.93 -7.98
C ARG A 61 -12.54 2.98 -7.76
N ALA A 62 -12.28 4.18 -8.21
CA ALA A 62 -13.23 5.25 -7.99
C ALA A 62 -14.56 4.88 -8.62
N ASP A 63 -15.61 5.08 -7.87
CA ASP A 63 -16.96 4.81 -8.35
C ASP A 63 -17.54 6.14 -8.79
N GLN A 64 -17.82 6.24 -10.06
CA GLN A 64 -18.22 7.52 -10.65
C GLN A 64 -19.70 7.65 -10.89
N ARG A 65 -20.49 6.96 -10.20
CA ARG A 65 -21.92 7.07 -10.35
C ARG A 65 -22.51 8.27 -9.68
#